data_ddca46df87eabbc4c574c2d1a8e0de64
#
_entry.id   ddca46df87eabbc4c574c2d1a8e0de64
#
_cell.length_a   1.000
_cell.length_b   1.000
_cell.length_c   1.000
_cell.angle_alpha   90.00
_cell.angle_beta   90.00
_cell.angle_gamma   90.00
#
_symmetry.space_group_name_H-M   'P 1'
#
loop_
_entity.id
_entity.type
_entity.pdbx_description
1 polymer ?
#
loop_
_entity_poly.entity_id
_entity_poly.type
_entity_poly.pdbx_seq_one_letter_code
_entity_poly.pdbx_strand_id
1 'polypeptide(L)'
;MHSEIISSMLERYKPESDYDRKNALKEVLQEIALVGLCKLGFFENVAFYGGTALRMFYGLDRFSEDLDFSLKSKHIPFRLEKILPSLEREMNMFGLNVSIEAKDKKLSSPIKAAFVRGNAREYFMKFYKCDKIAKTDNIKIRLEVDITPPDYAGFEYRDMWTPFSNTCRILLYDEPSLFAGKVHAVLDRKWQNRLKGRDLYDYVFYLTKRQSKINLKHLLARLEASGFIAKSASYTLEDVKEMLCEKFDGIDFSLAKEDVHAFIKDSSSLEHWNSSYFKNLTRELKEK
;
A
#
# COMPACT_ATOMS: atom_id res chain seq x y z
N MET A 1 12.29 -27.81 1.01
CA MET A 1 11.62 -27.25 -0.17
C MET A 1 11.02 -25.86 0.10
N HIS A 2 9.95 -25.69 0.87
CA HIS A 2 9.34 -24.35 1.06
C HIS A 2 10.25 -23.34 1.79
N SER A 3 11.05 -23.78 2.77
CA SER A 3 12.00 -22.91 3.47
C SER A 3 13.12 -22.39 2.54
N GLU A 4 13.56 -23.19 1.59
CA GLU A 4 14.57 -22.82 0.58
C GLU A 4 14.02 -21.78 -0.40
N ILE A 5 12.75 -21.92 -0.78
CA ILE A 5 12.07 -20.94 -1.64
C ILE A 5 11.99 -19.58 -0.94
N ILE A 6 11.59 -19.55 0.34
CA ILE A 6 11.54 -18.31 1.12
C ILE A 6 12.95 -17.71 1.26
N SER A 7 13.98 -18.52 1.51
CA SER A 7 15.36 -18.04 1.55
C SER A 7 15.76 -17.41 0.23
N SER A 8 15.46 -18.04 -0.91
CA SER A 8 15.73 -17.46 -2.24
C SER A 8 14.95 -16.16 -2.49
N MET A 9 13.71 -16.06 -2.00
CA MET A 9 12.96 -14.79 -2.07
C MET A 9 13.64 -13.67 -1.27
N LEU A 10 14.18 -13.99 -0.11
CA LEU A 10 14.87 -13.03 0.76
C LEU A 10 16.23 -12.57 0.20
N GLU A 11 16.95 -13.43 -0.53
CA GLU A 11 18.23 -13.09 -1.15
C GLU A 11 18.13 -11.93 -2.17
N ARG A 12 16.95 -11.72 -2.76
CA ARG A 12 16.69 -10.61 -3.69
C ARG A 12 16.91 -9.23 -3.05
N TYR A 13 16.74 -9.12 -1.73
CA TYR A 13 16.71 -7.83 -1.01
C TYR A 13 18.09 -7.35 -0.59
N LYS A 14 19.11 -8.23 -0.49
CA LYS A 14 20.47 -7.90 -0.03
C LYS A 14 20.45 -6.97 1.19
N PRO A 15 19.84 -7.40 2.31
CA PRO A 15 19.67 -6.54 3.48
C PRO A 15 21.02 -6.25 4.16
N GLU A 16 21.26 -4.98 4.50
CA GLU A 16 22.49 -4.53 5.16
C GLU A 16 22.29 -4.37 6.69
N SER A 17 21.07 -4.19 7.13
CA SER A 17 20.71 -3.99 8.53
C SER A 17 19.59 -4.94 8.99
N ASP A 18 19.39 -5.04 10.31
CA ASP A 18 18.25 -5.80 10.87
C ASP A 18 16.91 -5.16 10.50
N TYR A 19 16.89 -3.85 10.27
CA TYR A 19 15.73 -3.16 9.76
C TYR A 19 15.40 -3.60 8.32
N ASP A 20 16.41 -3.69 7.45
CA ASP A 20 16.22 -4.16 6.07
C ASP A 20 15.78 -5.62 6.04
N ARG A 21 16.37 -6.47 6.91
CA ARG A 21 15.95 -7.87 7.05
C ARG A 21 14.47 -7.99 7.45
N LYS A 22 14.03 -7.15 8.38
CA LYS A 22 12.63 -7.11 8.82
C LYS A 22 11.70 -6.65 7.70
N ASN A 23 12.09 -5.64 6.93
CA ASN A 23 11.32 -5.16 5.78
C ASN A 23 11.26 -6.20 4.66
N ALA A 24 12.38 -6.87 4.35
CA ALA A 24 12.42 -7.96 3.38
C ALA A 24 11.50 -9.12 3.79
N LEU A 25 11.51 -9.52 5.07
CA LEU A 25 10.58 -10.52 5.60
C LEU A 25 9.12 -10.08 5.47
N LYS A 26 8.79 -8.83 5.78
CA LYS A 26 7.43 -8.31 5.61
C LYS A 26 7.00 -8.42 4.14
N GLU A 27 7.84 -8.02 3.21
CA GLU A 27 7.51 -8.02 1.78
C GLU A 27 7.33 -9.45 1.25
N VAL A 28 8.19 -10.40 1.64
CA VAL A 28 8.02 -11.83 1.31
C VAL A 28 6.72 -12.39 1.90
N LEU A 29 6.38 -12.06 3.14
CA LEU A 29 5.11 -12.47 3.75
C LEU A 29 3.90 -11.85 3.05
N GLN A 30 4.01 -10.62 2.56
CA GLN A 30 2.98 -9.96 1.74
C GLN A 30 2.80 -10.69 0.40
N GLU A 31 3.89 -11.05 -0.29
CA GLU A 31 3.83 -11.85 -1.52
C GLU A 31 3.13 -13.19 -1.28
N ILE A 32 3.47 -13.89 -0.20
CA ILE A 32 2.85 -15.18 0.15
C ILE A 32 1.37 -15.02 0.49
N ALA A 33 1.01 -13.92 1.19
CA ALA A 33 -0.39 -13.62 1.47
C ALA A 33 -1.19 -13.35 0.17
N LEU A 34 -0.61 -12.62 -0.79
CA LEU A 34 -1.24 -12.40 -2.10
C LEU A 34 -1.43 -13.72 -2.87
N VAL A 35 -0.46 -14.63 -2.83
CA VAL A 35 -0.59 -15.98 -3.42
C VAL A 35 -1.74 -16.76 -2.76
N GLY A 36 -1.81 -16.74 -1.43
CA GLY A 36 -2.90 -17.39 -0.70
C GLY A 36 -4.27 -16.81 -1.07
N LEU A 37 -4.39 -15.48 -1.10
CA LEU A 37 -5.61 -14.80 -1.52
C LEU A 37 -6.00 -15.12 -2.96
N CYS A 38 -5.02 -15.19 -3.86
CA CYS A 38 -5.24 -15.56 -5.26
C CYS A 38 -5.85 -16.98 -5.39
N LYS A 39 -5.30 -17.97 -4.69
CA LYS A 39 -5.82 -19.34 -4.67
C LYS A 39 -7.25 -19.43 -4.11
N LEU A 40 -7.63 -18.51 -3.25
CA LEU A 40 -8.97 -18.43 -2.66
C LEU A 40 -9.99 -17.68 -3.54
N GLY A 41 -9.62 -17.28 -4.76
CA GLY A 41 -10.50 -16.53 -5.67
C GLY A 41 -10.78 -15.07 -5.22
N PHE A 42 -9.98 -14.53 -4.29
CA PHE A 42 -10.21 -13.21 -3.69
C PHE A 42 -10.26 -12.10 -4.74
N PHE A 43 -9.41 -12.17 -5.76
CA PHE A 43 -9.26 -11.14 -6.79
C PHE A 43 -10.34 -11.17 -7.88
N GLU A 44 -11.35 -12.01 -7.77
CA GLU A 44 -12.52 -11.93 -8.64
C GLU A 44 -13.34 -10.66 -8.36
N ASN A 45 -13.43 -10.27 -7.10
CA ASN A 45 -14.28 -9.19 -6.61
C ASN A 45 -13.54 -8.09 -5.85
N VAL A 46 -12.28 -8.30 -5.53
CA VAL A 46 -11.47 -7.41 -4.70
C VAL A 46 -10.21 -6.98 -5.44
N ALA A 47 -9.99 -5.68 -5.54
CA ALA A 47 -8.82 -5.11 -6.17
C ALA A 47 -7.76 -4.73 -5.12
N PHE A 48 -6.51 -4.99 -5.43
CA PHE A 48 -5.36 -4.57 -4.65
C PHE A 48 -4.96 -3.15 -5.03
N TYR A 49 -4.72 -2.29 -4.04
CA TYR A 49 -4.32 -0.90 -4.26
C TYR A 49 -3.34 -0.43 -3.19
N GLY A 50 -3.06 0.87 -3.13
CA GLY A 50 -2.19 1.46 -2.10
C GLY A 50 -0.69 1.35 -2.39
N GLY A 51 0.12 1.65 -1.37
CA GLY A 51 1.57 1.74 -1.51
C GLY A 51 2.25 0.42 -1.85
N THR A 52 1.73 -0.70 -1.34
CA THR A 52 2.31 -2.02 -1.60
C THR A 52 2.00 -2.49 -3.03
N ALA A 53 0.82 -2.18 -3.56
CA ALA A 53 0.50 -2.42 -4.96
C ALA A 53 1.43 -1.60 -5.88
N LEU A 54 1.66 -0.32 -5.55
CA LEU A 54 2.58 0.54 -6.28
C LEU A 54 4.01 0.00 -6.26
N ARG A 55 4.47 -0.53 -5.11
CA ARG A 55 5.79 -1.13 -4.98
C ARG A 55 5.94 -2.41 -5.81
N MET A 56 5.03 -3.35 -5.64
CA MET A 56 5.16 -4.68 -6.24
C MET A 56 4.91 -4.68 -7.75
N PHE A 57 4.05 -3.81 -8.27
CA PHE A 57 3.61 -3.85 -9.66
C PHE A 57 4.05 -2.66 -10.51
N TYR A 58 4.47 -1.56 -9.89
CA TYR A 58 4.84 -0.33 -10.61
C TYR A 58 6.25 0.16 -10.28
N GLY A 59 7.00 -0.56 -9.42
CA GLY A 59 8.41 -0.33 -9.16
C GLY A 59 8.71 0.82 -8.20
N LEU A 60 7.81 1.12 -7.26
CA LEU A 60 8.10 2.05 -6.17
C LEU A 60 9.28 1.53 -5.35
N ASP A 61 10.28 2.37 -5.14
CA ASP A 61 11.56 1.99 -4.53
C ASP A 61 11.58 2.07 -2.99
N ARG A 62 10.53 2.61 -2.35
CA ARG A 62 10.37 2.60 -0.89
C ARG A 62 9.62 1.37 -0.40
N PHE A 63 9.94 0.90 0.80
CA PHE A 63 9.19 -0.16 1.48
C PHE A 63 7.75 0.26 1.80
N SER A 64 6.86 -0.72 1.81
CA SER A 64 5.46 -0.55 2.17
C SER A 64 5.00 -1.69 3.10
N GLU A 65 4.17 -1.38 4.09
CA GLU A 65 3.92 -2.26 5.23
C GLU A 65 2.55 -2.95 5.20
N ASP A 66 1.55 -2.32 4.59
CA ASP A 66 0.15 -2.74 4.66
C ASP A 66 -0.29 -3.37 3.33
N LEU A 67 -1.30 -4.23 3.37
CA LEU A 67 -2.01 -4.74 2.21
C LEU A 67 -3.39 -4.08 2.14
N ASP A 68 -3.57 -3.18 1.19
CA ASP A 68 -4.78 -2.41 1.01
C ASP A 68 -5.60 -2.98 -0.15
N PHE A 69 -6.86 -3.30 0.11
CA PHE A 69 -7.78 -3.85 -0.87
C PHE A 69 -9.08 -3.07 -0.89
N SER A 70 -9.77 -3.12 -2.02
CA SER A 70 -11.07 -2.51 -2.23
C SER A 70 -11.99 -3.42 -3.01
N LEU A 71 -13.25 -3.49 -2.64
CA LEU A 71 -14.24 -4.14 -3.51
C LEU A 71 -14.32 -3.42 -4.85
N LYS A 72 -14.65 -4.15 -5.92
CA LYS A 72 -14.96 -3.55 -7.23
C LYS A 72 -16.24 -2.70 -7.20
N SER A 73 -17.14 -3.04 -6.30
CA SER A 73 -18.42 -2.36 -6.13
C SER A 73 -18.96 -2.55 -4.72
N LYS A 74 -19.59 -1.52 -4.18
CA LYS A 74 -20.27 -1.54 -2.87
C LYS A 74 -21.45 -2.51 -2.78
N HIS A 75 -21.91 -3.05 -3.93
CA HIS A 75 -23.02 -3.99 -3.98
C HIS A 75 -22.61 -5.46 -3.84
N ILE A 76 -21.30 -5.73 -3.78
CA ILE A 76 -20.78 -7.09 -3.64
C ILE A 76 -20.87 -7.53 -2.17
N PRO A 77 -21.58 -8.61 -1.86
CA PRO A 77 -21.58 -9.18 -0.50
C PRO A 77 -20.18 -9.66 -0.12
N PHE A 78 -19.62 -9.11 0.96
CA PHE A 78 -18.26 -9.45 1.38
C PHE A 78 -18.16 -9.60 2.90
N ARG A 79 -17.45 -10.66 3.33
CA ARG A 79 -17.12 -10.90 4.74
C ARG A 79 -15.67 -11.36 4.84
N LEU A 80 -14.80 -10.47 5.29
CA LEU A 80 -13.38 -10.76 5.45
C LEU A 80 -13.15 -11.97 6.38
N GLU A 81 -13.90 -12.06 7.46
CA GLU A 81 -13.75 -13.07 8.51
C GLU A 81 -13.88 -14.51 7.97
N LYS A 82 -14.63 -14.70 6.89
CA LYS A 82 -14.78 -16.03 6.24
C LYS A 82 -13.51 -16.48 5.51
N ILE A 83 -12.68 -15.55 5.09
CA ILE A 83 -11.48 -15.80 4.28
C ILE A 83 -10.27 -16.05 5.17
N LEU A 84 -10.19 -15.39 6.33
CA LEU A 84 -9.00 -15.39 7.18
C LEU A 84 -8.51 -16.78 7.59
N PRO A 85 -9.38 -17.74 8.04
CA PRO A 85 -8.89 -19.07 8.43
C PRO A 85 -8.29 -19.87 7.27
N SER A 86 -8.80 -19.65 6.04
CA SER A 86 -8.26 -20.29 4.85
C SER A 86 -6.95 -19.65 4.42
N LEU A 87 -6.84 -18.32 4.51
CA LEU A 87 -5.61 -17.60 4.24
C LEU A 87 -4.49 -18.00 5.21
N GLU A 88 -4.80 -18.12 6.51
CA GLU A 88 -3.84 -18.57 7.52
C GLU A 88 -3.30 -19.96 7.21
N ARG A 89 -4.18 -20.89 6.83
CA ARG A 89 -3.78 -22.24 6.38
C ARG A 89 -2.88 -22.19 5.14
N GLU A 90 -3.25 -21.42 4.12
CA GLU A 90 -2.45 -21.29 2.91
C GLU A 90 -1.04 -20.75 3.22
N MET A 91 -0.94 -19.70 4.05
CA MET A 91 0.37 -19.17 4.45
C MET A 91 1.19 -20.16 5.26
N ASN A 92 0.56 -20.90 6.19
CA ASN A 92 1.24 -21.87 7.03
C ASN A 92 1.70 -23.12 6.26
N MET A 93 1.06 -23.46 5.12
CA MET A 93 1.55 -24.51 4.21
C MET A 93 2.94 -24.20 3.63
N PHE A 94 3.37 -22.94 3.57
CA PHE A 94 4.72 -22.55 3.21
C PHE A 94 5.74 -22.69 4.36
N GLY A 95 5.34 -23.27 5.47
CA GLY A 95 6.18 -23.46 6.66
C GLY A 95 6.40 -22.17 7.44
N LEU A 96 5.52 -21.20 7.26
CA LEU A 96 5.42 -20.01 8.08
C LEU A 96 4.55 -20.34 9.31
N ASN A 97 4.91 -19.79 10.47
CA ASN A 97 4.10 -19.90 11.69
C ASN A 97 3.42 -18.55 11.90
N VAL A 98 2.35 -18.29 11.13
CA VAL A 98 1.58 -17.06 11.22
C VAL A 98 0.24 -17.30 11.86
N SER A 99 -0.28 -16.29 12.57
CA SER A 99 -1.66 -16.18 13.00
C SER A 99 -2.33 -15.00 12.28
N ILE A 100 -3.62 -15.14 11.96
CA ILE A 100 -4.40 -14.08 11.32
C ILE A 100 -5.62 -13.77 12.16
N GLU A 101 -5.69 -12.55 12.66
CA GLU A 101 -6.75 -12.08 13.54
C GLU A 101 -7.51 -10.93 12.89
N ALA A 102 -8.84 -11.04 12.86
CA ALA A 102 -9.68 -9.91 12.51
C ALA A 102 -9.49 -8.79 13.54
N LYS A 103 -9.43 -7.55 13.08
CA LYS A 103 -9.50 -6.41 13.97
C LYS A 103 -10.96 -6.11 14.24
N ASP A 104 -11.36 -6.17 15.51
CA ASP A 104 -12.70 -5.73 15.95
C ASP A 104 -12.92 -4.27 15.57
N LYS A 105 -13.58 -4.06 14.45
CA LYS A 105 -14.16 -2.78 14.06
C LYS A 105 -15.68 -2.93 14.19
N LYS A 106 -16.35 -1.84 14.55
CA LYS A 106 -17.82 -1.80 14.55
C LYS A 106 -18.34 -2.43 13.26
N LEU A 107 -19.37 -3.24 13.32
CA LEU A 107 -20.00 -3.91 12.15
C LEU A 107 -20.28 -2.93 11.00
N SER A 108 -20.58 -1.67 11.32
CA SER A 108 -20.84 -0.58 10.37
C SER A 108 -19.60 0.08 9.77
N SER A 109 -18.36 -0.37 10.12
CA SER A 109 -17.14 0.23 9.54
C SER A 109 -17.03 -0.06 8.05
N PRO A 110 -16.82 0.97 7.20
CA PRO A 110 -16.62 0.79 5.75
C PRO A 110 -15.31 0.04 5.43
N ILE A 111 -14.38 -0.01 6.37
CA ILE A 111 -13.10 -0.72 6.21
C ILE A 111 -13.09 -1.92 7.15
N LYS A 112 -12.94 -3.12 6.58
CA LYS A 112 -12.64 -4.35 7.32
C LYS A 112 -11.14 -4.52 7.43
N ALA A 113 -10.66 -4.97 8.59
CA ALA A 113 -9.23 -5.11 8.79
C ALA A 113 -8.88 -6.42 9.50
N ALA A 114 -7.70 -6.94 9.19
CA ALA A 114 -7.08 -8.06 9.88
C ALA A 114 -5.58 -7.80 10.04
N PHE A 115 -4.95 -8.58 10.91
CA PHE A 115 -3.51 -8.58 11.10
C PHE A 115 -2.96 -9.98 10.87
N VAL A 116 -2.01 -10.08 9.97
CA VAL A 116 -1.13 -11.25 9.86
C VAL A 116 0.05 -11.01 10.81
N ARG A 117 0.29 -11.94 11.71
CA ARG A 117 1.35 -11.86 12.72
C ARG A 117 2.26 -13.07 12.64
N GLY A 118 3.56 -12.83 12.73
CA GLY A 118 4.57 -13.88 12.83
C GLY A 118 5.65 -13.47 13.81
N ASN A 119 6.31 -14.45 14.44
CA ASN A 119 7.39 -14.17 15.37
C ASN A 119 8.67 -13.78 14.63
N ALA A 120 9.12 -12.54 14.80
CA ALA A 120 10.31 -12.02 14.12
C ALA A 120 11.56 -12.82 14.47
N ARG A 121 11.77 -13.18 15.73
CA ARG A 121 12.93 -13.96 16.18
C ARG A 121 12.99 -15.33 15.51
N GLU A 122 11.84 -16.03 15.44
CA GLU A 122 11.75 -17.34 14.76
C GLU A 122 12.23 -17.23 13.31
N TYR A 123 11.76 -16.19 12.59
CA TYR A 123 12.15 -15.97 11.20
C TYR A 123 13.62 -15.56 11.06
N PHE A 124 14.12 -14.70 11.94
CA PHE A 124 15.53 -14.31 11.93
C PHE A 124 16.44 -15.51 12.19
N MET A 125 16.09 -16.38 13.17
CA MET A 125 16.81 -17.63 13.40
C MET A 125 16.76 -18.56 12.19
N LYS A 126 15.58 -18.71 11.61
CA LYS A 126 15.34 -19.64 10.50
C LYS A 126 16.04 -19.22 9.22
N PHE A 127 15.94 -17.95 8.85
CA PHE A 127 16.35 -17.46 7.53
C PHE A 127 17.70 -16.72 7.54
N TYR A 128 18.05 -16.03 8.61
CA TYR A 128 19.28 -15.24 8.72
C TYR A 128 20.31 -15.79 9.69
N LYS A 129 20.00 -16.89 10.41
CA LYS A 129 20.86 -17.48 11.43
C LYS A 129 21.27 -16.45 12.52
N CYS A 130 20.38 -15.54 12.85
CA CYS A 130 20.58 -14.44 13.80
C CYS A 130 19.61 -14.55 14.96
N ASP A 131 20.09 -14.48 16.21
CA ASP A 131 19.30 -14.58 17.45
C ASP A 131 19.18 -13.26 18.24
N LYS A 132 19.77 -12.18 17.72
CA LYS A 132 19.84 -10.87 18.40
C LYS A 132 18.52 -10.14 18.54
N ILE A 133 17.44 -10.65 17.94
CA ILE A 133 16.10 -10.04 17.98
C ILE A 133 15.38 -10.40 19.29
N ALA A 134 14.71 -9.42 19.89
CA ALA A 134 13.93 -9.64 21.10
C ALA A 134 12.84 -10.71 20.90
N LYS A 135 12.63 -11.57 21.93
CA LYS A 135 11.62 -12.65 21.88
C LYS A 135 10.20 -12.15 21.60
N THR A 136 9.89 -10.92 22.01
CA THR A 136 8.58 -10.27 21.88
C THR A 136 8.41 -9.50 20.57
N ASP A 137 9.46 -9.42 19.74
CA ASP A 137 9.37 -8.68 18.49
C ASP A 137 8.59 -9.49 17.44
N ASN A 138 7.58 -8.87 16.86
CA ASN A 138 6.68 -9.49 15.91
C ASN A 138 6.75 -8.78 14.56
N ILE A 139 6.66 -9.57 13.50
CA ILE A 139 6.32 -9.06 12.17
C ILE A 139 4.79 -8.96 12.11
N LYS A 140 4.31 -7.78 11.75
CA LYS A 140 2.89 -7.50 11.64
C LYS A 140 2.60 -6.87 10.30
N ILE A 141 1.68 -7.48 9.55
CA ILE A 141 1.16 -6.96 8.29
C ILE A 141 -0.32 -6.67 8.53
N ARG A 142 -0.74 -5.47 8.19
CA ARG A 142 -2.14 -5.07 8.23
C ARG A 142 -2.76 -5.36 6.88
N LEU A 143 -3.90 -6.02 6.89
CA LEU A 143 -4.75 -6.25 5.73
C LEU A 143 -6.02 -5.43 5.91
N GLU A 144 -6.33 -4.55 4.97
CA GLU A 144 -7.54 -3.74 4.98
C GLU A 144 -8.33 -3.93 3.69
N VAL A 145 -9.64 -4.00 3.81
CA VAL A 145 -10.56 -4.09 2.67
C VAL A 145 -11.60 -2.98 2.79
N ASP A 146 -11.60 -2.05 1.85
CA ASP A 146 -12.68 -1.07 1.70
C ASP A 146 -13.89 -1.75 1.05
N ILE A 147 -14.99 -1.82 1.80
CA ILE A 147 -16.24 -2.45 1.37
C ILE A 147 -17.27 -1.46 0.83
N THR A 148 -16.94 -0.17 0.85
CA THR A 148 -17.77 0.91 0.31
C THR A 148 -16.95 1.83 -0.60
N PRO A 149 -16.32 1.24 -1.65
CA PRO A 149 -15.40 1.99 -2.49
C PRO A 149 -16.08 3.16 -3.18
N PRO A 150 -15.39 4.31 -3.29
CA PRO A 150 -15.81 5.39 -4.16
C PRO A 150 -15.90 4.92 -5.62
N ASP A 151 -16.87 5.51 -6.35
CA ASP A 151 -17.13 5.15 -7.74
C ASP A 151 -15.98 5.54 -8.70
N TYR A 152 -16.06 5.09 -9.94
CA TYR A 152 -15.18 5.43 -11.08
C TYR A 152 -13.73 4.96 -10.99
N ALA A 153 -13.40 4.03 -10.08
CA ALA A 153 -12.10 3.39 -10.13
C ALA A 153 -11.93 2.57 -11.42
N GLY A 154 -10.79 2.71 -12.07
CA GLY A 154 -10.37 1.81 -13.14
C GLY A 154 -9.65 0.59 -12.57
N PHE A 155 -9.76 -0.54 -13.26
CA PHE A 155 -9.15 -1.81 -12.83
C PHE A 155 -8.34 -2.43 -13.96
N GLU A 156 -7.27 -3.14 -13.59
CA GLU A 156 -6.50 -3.97 -14.51
C GLU A 156 -6.08 -5.27 -13.83
N TYR A 157 -5.87 -6.33 -14.63
CA TYR A 157 -5.28 -7.56 -14.14
C TYR A 157 -3.79 -7.59 -14.45
N ARG A 158 -2.98 -7.98 -13.46
CA ARG A 158 -1.55 -8.26 -13.66
C ARG A 158 -1.19 -9.62 -13.08
N ASP A 159 -0.28 -10.28 -13.78
CA ASP A 159 0.27 -11.54 -13.33
C ASP A 159 1.44 -11.29 -12.38
N MET A 160 1.37 -11.89 -11.20
CA MET A 160 2.47 -11.94 -10.25
C MET A 160 3.19 -13.27 -10.40
N TRP A 161 4.45 -13.20 -10.80
CA TRP A 161 5.31 -14.37 -10.85
C TRP A 161 5.71 -14.78 -9.43
N THR A 162 5.45 -16.03 -9.11
CA THR A 162 5.81 -16.59 -7.81
C THR A 162 6.84 -17.70 -7.99
N PRO A 163 7.79 -17.85 -7.06
CA PRO A 163 8.75 -18.95 -7.12
C PRO A 163 8.10 -20.33 -6.87
N PHE A 164 6.80 -20.38 -6.67
CA PHE A 164 6.02 -21.59 -6.42
C PHE A 164 5.42 -22.20 -7.70
N SER A 165 5.94 -21.84 -8.86
CA SER A 165 5.54 -22.36 -10.18
C SER A 165 4.12 -22.02 -10.65
N ASN A 166 3.41 -21.18 -9.94
CA ASN A 166 2.08 -20.73 -10.31
C ASN A 166 2.05 -19.20 -10.54
N THR A 167 1.46 -18.82 -11.66
CA THR A 167 1.16 -17.41 -11.91
C THR A 167 -0.11 -17.03 -11.16
N CYS A 168 -0.01 -16.01 -10.30
CA CYS A 168 -1.17 -15.43 -9.64
C CYS A 168 -1.65 -14.22 -10.43
N ARG A 169 -2.89 -14.27 -10.90
CA ARG A 169 -3.53 -13.15 -11.59
C ARG A 169 -4.24 -12.28 -10.58
N ILE A 170 -3.69 -11.09 -10.34
CA ILE A 170 -4.15 -10.13 -9.32
C ILE A 170 -4.90 -9.01 -9.99
N LEU A 171 -6.09 -8.70 -9.49
CA LEU A 171 -6.83 -7.51 -9.86
C LEU A 171 -6.26 -6.31 -9.11
N LEU A 172 -5.90 -5.26 -9.82
CA LEU A 172 -5.36 -4.02 -9.29
C LEU A 172 -6.29 -2.85 -9.64
N TYR A 173 -6.21 -1.78 -8.86
CA TYR A 173 -6.56 -0.48 -9.42
C TYR A 173 -5.60 -0.15 -10.55
N ASP A 174 -6.10 0.43 -11.65
CA ASP A 174 -5.24 0.97 -12.70
C ASP A 174 -4.39 2.13 -12.16
N GLU A 175 -3.26 2.40 -12.80
CA GLU A 175 -2.30 3.40 -12.34
C GLU A 175 -2.93 4.80 -12.15
N PRO A 176 -3.82 5.31 -13.05
CA PRO A 176 -4.51 6.58 -12.83
C PRO A 176 -5.40 6.61 -11.58
N SER A 177 -6.05 5.50 -11.25
CA SER A 177 -6.89 5.40 -10.04
C SER A 177 -6.07 5.23 -8.77
N LEU A 178 -4.93 4.53 -8.83
CA LEU A 178 -3.95 4.49 -7.74
C LEU A 178 -3.42 5.90 -7.44
N PHE A 179 -3.09 6.66 -8.47
CA PHE A 179 -2.62 8.04 -8.33
C PHE A 179 -3.70 8.95 -7.75
N ALA A 180 -4.96 8.83 -8.19
CA ALA A 180 -6.10 9.54 -7.60
C ALA A 180 -6.23 9.27 -6.09
N GLY A 181 -6.06 8.02 -5.66
CA GLY A 181 -6.04 7.66 -4.24
C GLY A 181 -4.90 8.33 -3.47
N LYS A 182 -3.76 8.55 -4.10
CA LYS A 182 -2.62 9.22 -3.48
C LYS A 182 -2.82 10.74 -3.40
N VAL A 183 -3.33 11.36 -4.46
CA VAL A 183 -3.70 12.79 -4.44
C VAL A 183 -4.78 13.06 -3.41
N HIS A 184 -5.81 12.20 -3.32
CA HIS A 184 -6.81 12.27 -2.24
C HIS A 184 -6.13 12.24 -0.85
N ALA A 185 -5.19 11.33 -0.61
CA ALA A 185 -4.50 11.25 0.67
C ALA A 185 -3.68 12.52 0.99
N VAL A 186 -3.06 13.15 0.00
CA VAL A 186 -2.33 14.42 0.17
C VAL A 186 -3.30 15.56 0.54
N LEU A 187 -4.44 15.66 -0.12
CA LEU A 187 -5.42 16.72 0.12
C LEU A 187 -6.17 16.56 1.44
N ASP A 188 -6.71 15.35 1.70
CA ASP A 188 -7.62 15.10 2.83
C ASP A 188 -6.92 15.02 4.19
N ARG A 189 -5.63 14.68 4.24
CA ARG A 189 -4.92 14.56 5.52
C ARG A 189 -4.79 15.88 6.26
N LYS A 190 -5.00 15.81 7.60
CA LYS A 190 -4.67 16.88 8.53
C LYS A 190 -3.18 16.77 8.89
N TRP A 191 -2.33 17.43 8.11
CA TRP A 191 -0.87 17.39 8.23
C TRP A 191 -0.32 17.88 9.59
N GLN A 192 -1.15 18.52 10.42
CA GLN A 192 -0.76 19.01 11.75
C GLN A 192 -0.57 17.90 12.80
N ASN A 193 -1.35 16.80 12.72
CA ASN A 193 -1.39 15.78 13.77
C ASN A 193 -0.76 14.43 13.38
N ARG A 194 -0.62 14.16 12.09
CA ARG A 194 -0.09 12.90 11.58
C ARG A 194 0.52 13.11 10.21
N LEU A 195 1.80 13.47 10.24
CA LEU A 195 2.58 13.54 9.01
C LEU A 195 2.79 12.15 8.44
N LYS A 196 2.62 12.02 7.14
CA LYS A 196 2.94 10.81 6.36
C LYS A 196 3.69 11.22 5.12
N GLY A 197 4.98 11.51 5.28
CA GLY A 197 5.90 11.87 4.19
C GLY A 197 5.88 10.87 3.04
N ARG A 198 5.55 9.61 3.32
CA ARG A 198 5.34 8.56 2.30
C ARG A 198 4.31 8.93 1.24
N ASP A 199 3.26 9.68 1.57
CA ASP A 199 2.27 10.10 0.57
C ASP A 199 2.84 11.16 -0.37
N LEU A 200 3.71 12.04 0.13
CA LEU A 200 4.45 12.99 -0.69
C LEU A 200 5.49 12.29 -1.57
N TYR A 201 6.18 11.28 -1.03
CA TYR A 201 7.14 10.47 -1.79
C TYR A 201 6.47 9.77 -2.98
N ASP A 202 5.32 9.13 -2.74
CA ASP A 202 4.54 8.50 -3.78
C ASP A 202 4.03 9.51 -4.82
N TYR A 203 3.62 10.70 -4.39
CA TYR A 203 3.20 11.78 -5.28
C TYR A 203 4.34 12.19 -6.24
N VAL A 204 5.55 12.39 -5.71
CA VAL A 204 6.75 12.66 -6.53
C VAL A 204 7.01 11.51 -7.49
N PHE A 205 6.97 10.26 -7.02
CA PHE A 205 7.19 9.08 -7.84
C PHE A 205 6.23 9.01 -9.03
N TYR A 206 4.94 9.25 -8.84
CA TYR A 206 3.96 9.27 -9.93
C TYR A 206 4.28 10.31 -10.99
N LEU A 207 4.65 11.50 -10.58
CA LEU A 207 4.88 12.61 -11.53
C LEU A 207 6.24 12.54 -12.21
N THR A 208 7.30 12.09 -11.51
CA THR A 208 8.67 12.12 -12.05
C THR A 208 9.08 10.81 -12.72
N LYS A 209 8.86 9.68 -12.08
CA LYS A 209 9.32 8.37 -12.59
C LYS A 209 8.28 7.72 -13.50
N ARG A 210 7.00 7.91 -13.23
CA ARG A 210 5.92 7.29 -13.97
C ARG A 210 5.28 8.22 -15.01
N GLN A 211 5.35 9.55 -14.80
CA GLN A 211 4.63 10.55 -15.61
C GLN A 211 3.14 10.21 -15.73
N SER A 212 2.57 9.77 -14.62
CA SER A 212 1.22 9.21 -14.55
C SER A 212 0.18 10.29 -14.79
N LYS A 213 -0.87 9.92 -15.47
CA LYS A 213 -2.10 10.71 -15.55
C LYS A 213 -3.01 10.34 -14.38
N ILE A 214 -3.87 11.28 -13.94
CA ILE A 214 -4.81 11.04 -12.85
C ILE A 214 -6.19 10.67 -13.37
N ASN A 215 -6.88 9.74 -12.71
CA ASN A 215 -8.31 9.52 -12.89
C ASN A 215 -9.08 10.57 -12.08
N LEU A 216 -9.37 11.72 -12.73
CA LEU A 216 -10.03 12.86 -12.07
C LEU A 216 -11.42 12.48 -11.53
N LYS A 217 -12.22 11.73 -12.28
CA LYS A 217 -13.56 11.30 -11.83
C LYS A 217 -13.50 10.49 -10.55
N HIS A 218 -12.54 9.56 -10.45
CA HIS A 218 -12.35 8.78 -9.24
C HIS A 218 -11.81 9.63 -8.08
N LEU A 219 -10.91 10.58 -8.35
CA LEU A 219 -10.43 11.51 -7.32
C LEU A 219 -11.58 12.32 -6.72
N LEU A 220 -12.42 12.92 -7.57
CA LEU A 220 -13.55 13.72 -7.11
C LEU A 220 -14.54 12.89 -6.29
N ALA A 221 -14.86 11.66 -6.74
CA ALA A 221 -15.70 10.74 -5.96
C ALA A 221 -15.09 10.41 -4.58
N ARG A 222 -13.77 10.29 -4.46
CA ARG A 222 -13.08 10.08 -3.18
C ARG A 222 -13.15 11.32 -2.28
N LEU A 223 -12.94 12.51 -2.84
CA LEU A 223 -13.00 13.78 -2.10
C LEU A 223 -14.42 14.08 -1.61
N GLU A 224 -15.45 13.76 -2.40
CA GLU A 224 -16.85 13.82 -1.98
C GLU A 224 -17.15 12.81 -0.85
N ALA A 225 -16.70 11.58 -1.00
CA ALA A 225 -16.93 10.51 -0.02
C ALA A 225 -16.29 10.81 1.35
N SER A 226 -15.14 11.50 1.36
CA SER A 226 -14.48 11.96 2.59
C SER A 226 -15.06 13.27 3.15
N GLY A 227 -15.90 13.97 2.39
CA GLY A 227 -16.45 15.26 2.76
C GLY A 227 -15.48 16.43 2.60
N PHE A 228 -14.38 16.23 1.86
CA PHE A 228 -13.40 17.28 1.56
C PHE A 228 -13.97 18.33 0.58
N ILE A 229 -14.77 17.90 -0.39
CA ILE A 229 -15.50 18.76 -1.30
C ILE A 229 -17.01 18.54 -1.17
N ALA A 230 -17.80 19.54 -1.55
CA ALA A 230 -19.26 19.45 -1.55
C ALA A 230 -19.75 18.51 -2.65
N LYS A 231 -20.81 17.76 -2.35
CA LYS A 231 -21.50 16.93 -3.35
C LYS A 231 -22.06 17.81 -4.47
N SER A 232 -22.01 17.30 -5.67
CA SER A 232 -22.57 17.95 -6.88
C SER A 232 -21.88 19.25 -7.30
N ALA A 233 -20.73 19.61 -6.74
CA ALA A 233 -19.91 20.69 -7.25
C ALA A 233 -19.05 20.19 -8.41
N SER A 234 -18.93 21.00 -9.45
CA SER A 234 -18.08 20.68 -10.61
C SER A 234 -16.67 21.22 -10.34
N TYR A 235 -15.71 20.31 -10.28
CA TYR A 235 -14.29 20.66 -10.15
C TYR A 235 -13.51 20.19 -11.38
N THR A 236 -12.62 21.05 -11.82
CA THR A 236 -11.69 20.77 -12.91
C THR A 236 -10.35 20.29 -12.38
N LEU A 237 -9.47 19.85 -13.28
CA LEU A 237 -8.10 19.52 -12.89
C LEU A 237 -7.33 20.74 -12.35
N GLU A 238 -7.62 21.94 -12.88
CA GLU A 238 -6.95 23.18 -12.42
C GLU A 238 -7.38 23.52 -10.98
N ASP A 239 -8.67 23.34 -10.63
CA ASP A 239 -9.13 23.50 -9.24
C ASP A 239 -8.39 22.54 -8.29
N VAL A 240 -8.15 21.28 -8.70
CA VAL A 240 -7.38 20.30 -7.92
C VAL A 240 -5.92 20.75 -7.78
N LYS A 241 -5.31 21.32 -8.82
CA LYS A 241 -3.94 21.84 -8.75
C LYS A 241 -3.85 23.03 -7.77
N GLU A 242 -4.82 23.91 -7.78
CA GLU A 242 -4.90 25.03 -6.84
C GLU A 242 -4.99 24.52 -5.39
N MET A 243 -5.92 23.59 -5.11
CA MET A 243 -6.05 22.96 -3.78
C MET A 243 -4.75 22.29 -3.32
N LEU A 244 -4.02 21.61 -4.23
CA LEU A 244 -2.72 21.01 -3.92
C LEU A 244 -1.67 22.08 -3.59
N CYS A 245 -1.61 23.16 -4.36
CA CYS A 245 -0.68 24.28 -4.12
C CYS A 245 -0.91 24.94 -2.76
N GLU A 246 -2.16 25.19 -2.40
CA GLU A 246 -2.53 25.70 -1.07
C GLU A 246 -2.12 24.73 0.03
N LYS A 247 -2.37 23.42 -0.20
CA LYS A 247 -2.03 22.37 0.75
C LYS A 247 -0.52 22.33 1.05
N PHE A 248 0.31 22.48 0.03
CA PHE A 248 1.77 22.44 0.18
C PHE A 248 2.34 23.64 0.95
N ASP A 249 1.63 24.75 1.05
CA ASP A 249 2.05 25.88 1.89
C ASP A 249 1.93 25.59 3.39
N GLY A 250 1.04 24.67 3.76
CA GLY A 250 0.80 24.31 5.17
C GLY A 250 1.57 23.05 5.64
N ILE A 251 2.43 22.44 4.82
CA ILE A 251 3.16 21.23 5.18
C ILE A 251 4.51 21.54 5.80
N ASP A 252 4.78 20.94 6.96
CA ASP A 252 6.13 20.86 7.52
C ASP A 252 6.95 19.79 6.79
N PHE A 253 7.75 20.23 5.82
CA PHE A 253 8.57 19.32 5.01
C PHE A 253 9.71 18.68 5.80
N SER A 254 10.16 19.25 6.91
CA SER A 254 11.20 18.64 7.75
C SER A 254 10.67 17.37 8.39
N LEU A 255 9.51 17.46 9.02
CA LEU A 255 8.83 16.28 9.60
C LEU A 255 8.39 15.27 8.54
N ALA A 256 7.99 15.74 7.34
CA ALA A 256 7.64 14.83 6.24
C ALA A 256 8.85 14.03 5.74
N LYS A 257 10.04 14.64 5.67
CA LYS A 257 11.30 13.96 5.33
C LYS A 257 11.67 12.91 6.37
N GLU A 258 11.53 13.23 7.66
CA GLU A 258 11.79 12.29 8.76
C GLU A 258 10.90 11.04 8.68
N ASP A 259 9.58 11.21 8.43
CA ASP A 259 8.65 10.06 8.31
C ASP A 259 9.04 9.13 7.16
N VAL A 260 9.47 9.66 6.02
CA VAL A 260 9.78 8.83 4.86
C VAL A 260 11.16 8.20 4.92
N HIS A 261 12.11 8.83 5.61
CA HIS A 261 13.51 8.40 5.69
C HIS A 261 13.68 6.93 6.08
N ALA A 262 12.84 6.45 6.99
CA ALA A 262 12.85 5.06 7.43
C ALA A 262 12.42 4.04 6.34
N PHE A 263 11.84 4.48 5.23
CA PHE A 263 11.29 3.60 4.19
C PHE A 263 12.08 3.59 2.89
N ILE A 264 13.08 4.45 2.75
CA ILE A 264 13.89 4.61 1.55
C ILE A 264 15.35 4.28 1.83
N LYS A 265 16.07 3.84 0.80
CA LYS A 265 17.52 3.60 0.90
C LYS A 265 18.33 4.83 0.57
N ASP A 266 17.90 5.62 -0.42
CA ASP A 266 18.55 6.85 -0.86
C ASP A 266 17.69 8.06 -0.52
N SER A 267 18.16 8.89 0.39
CA SER A 267 17.49 10.11 0.85
C SER A 267 17.86 11.37 0.05
N SER A 268 18.75 11.28 -0.92
CA SER A 268 19.22 12.46 -1.69
C SER A 268 18.08 13.20 -2.38
N SER A 269 17.05 12.48 -2.86
CA SER A 269 15.87 13.08 -3.47
C SER A 269 15.05 13.96 -2.53
N LEU A 270 15.18 13.77 -1.20
CA LEU A 270 14.45 14.56 -0.20
C LEU A 270 15.01 15.96 0.00
N GLU A 271 16.26 16.22 -0.40
CA GLU A 271 16.91 17.52 -0.18
C GLU A 271 16.12 18.68 -0.80
N HIS A 272 15.53 18.44 -1.96
CA HIS A 272 14.76 19.44 -2.72
C HIS A 272 13.33 19.66 -2.21
N TRP A 273 12.86 18.87 -1.23
CA TRP A 273 11.48 18.96 -0.77
C TRP A 273 11.18 20.26 -0.04
N ASN A 274 10.37 21.10 -0.65
CA ASN A 274 9.79 22.32 -0.11
C ASN A 274 8.51 22.68 -0.88
N SER A 275 7.73 23.66 -0.41
CA SER A 275 6.48 24.07 -1.04
C SER A 275 6.66 24.39 -2.53
N SER A 276 7.69 25.17 -2.89
CA SER A 276 7.95 25.58 -4.29
C SER A 276 8.22 24.38 -5.20
N TYR A 277 8.99 23.39 -4.73
CA TYR A 277 9.24 22.15 -5.47
C TYR A 277 7.95 21.41 -5.78
N PHE A 278 7.09 21.18 -4.78
CA PHE A 278 5.83 20.47 -4.97
C PHE A 278 4.84 21.23 -5.84
N LYS A 279 4.76 22.55 -5.70
CA LYS A 279 3.93 23.41 -6.57
C LYS A 279 4.39 23.36 -8.03
N ASN A 280 5.69 23.41 -8.28
CA ASN A 280 6.22 23.29 -9.65
C ASN A 280 5.91 21.91 -10.24
N LEU A 281 6.07 20.85 -9.45
CA LEU A 281 5.78 19.49 -9.88
C LEU A 281 4.29 19.30 -10.18
N THR A 282 3.39 19.95 -9.43
CA THR A 282 1.93 19.88 -9.62
C THR A 282 1.49 20.44 -10.98
N ARG A 283 2.24 21.36 -11.59
CA ARG A 283 1.94 21.88 -12.93
C ARG A 283 1.96 20.78 -13.99
N GLU A 284 2.78 19.74 -13.79
CA GLU A 284 2.89 18.59 -14.69
C GLU A 284 1.74 17.58 -14.55
N LEU A 285 0.85 17.75 -13.57
CA LEU A 285 -0.30 16.87 -13.35
C LEU A 285 -1.24 16.93 -14.57
N LYS A 286 -1.57 15.77 -15.12
CA LYS A 286 -2.42 15.60 -16.32
C LYS A 286 -3.55 14.62 -16.04
N GLU A 287 -4.71 14.88 -16.62
CA GLU A 287 -5.85 13.96 -16.60
C GLU A 287 -5.66 12.82 -17.63
N LYS A 288 -6.21 11.64 -17.29
CA LYS A 288 -6.24 10.44 -18.14
C LYS A 288 -7.08 10.67 -19.39
#